data_2892780085288b450b1e0297c315ec5c
#
_entry.id   2892780085288b450b1e0297c315ec5c
#
_cell.length_a   1.000
_cell.length_b   1.000
_cell.length_c   1.000
_cell.angle_alpha   90.00
_cell.angle_beta   90.00
_cell.angle_gamma   90.00
#
_symmetry.space_group_name_H-M   'P 1'
#
loop_
_entity.id
_entity.type
_entity.pdbx_description
1 polymer ?
#
loop_
_entity_poly.entity_id
_entity_poly.type
_entity_poly.pdbx_seq_one_letter_code
_entity_poly.pdbx_strand_id
1 'polypeptide(L)'
;MDAEDSIVIDAHAHCGIQDHSFDQSFESYLSYVQYTGIKSVAAFPPVAEIYDRYDFHFQDNDHWIHRRTKANQYLLNIGNQRLQVIPYFFIWNDFVTDQITPRHKGIKWHRHSSEPVYHYDSEECRRAIDVITEKNMPIVLEEEFLNTIKFINDYAPYARVIIPHLGGLNGGYNTIVRAGLWENPNVYADTALASADELQHYIETYGHERIMFGSDFPFGDPAYELKKITNLNLEKDVEKAILSENLIQLLSDSNI
;
A
#
# COMPACT_ATOMS: atom_id res chain seq x y z
N MET A 1 16.80 17.50 -27.13
CA MET A 1 16.51 17.63 -25.69
C MET A 1 15.97 16.29 -25.28
N ASP A 2 16.85 15.53 -24.66
CA ASP A 2 16.56 14.18 -24.22
C ASP A 2 15.41 14.25 -23.22
N ALA A 3 14.37 13.46 -23.44
CA ALA A 3 13.36 13.22 -22.42
C ALA A 3 14.12 12.59 -21.25
N GLU A 4 14.30 13.31 -20.15
CA GLU A 4 14.67 12.69 -18.90
C GLU A 4 13.63 11.58 -18.69
N ASP A 5 14.09 10.33 -18.71
CA ASP A 5 13.24 9.17 -18.45
C ASP A 5 12.65 9.36 -17.04
N SER A 6 11.42 9.86 -16.98
CA SER A 6 10.73 10.06 -15.71
C SER A 6 10.60 8.70 -15.04
N ILE A 7 11.21 8.56 -13.86
CA ILE A 7 11.11 7.34 -13.07
C ILE A 7 9.64 7.14 -12.69
N VAL A 8 9.09 5.97 -12.96
CA VAL A 8 7.76 5.56 -12.51
C VAL A 8 7.93 4.57 -11.36
N ILE A 9 7.22 4.82 -10.27
CA ILE A 9 7.19 3.98 -9.08
C ILE A 9 5.77 3.48 -8.85
N ASP A 10 5.59 2.17 -8.83
CA ASP A 10 4.32 1.56 -8.43
C ASP A 10 4.25 1.51 -6.90
N ALA A 11 3.31 2.24 -6.32
CA ALA A 11 3.15 2.35 -4.87
C ALA A 11 2.37 1.20 -4.24
N HIS A 12 1.82 0.26 -5.06
CA HIS A 12 0.96 -0.79 -4.55
C HIS A 12 1.03 -2.05 -5.42
N ALA A 13 1.76 -3.06 -4.96
CA ALA A 13 1.76 -4.38 -5.57
C ALA A 13 2.01 -5.47 -4.53
N HIS A 14 1.46 -6.67 -4.77
CA HIS A 14 1.73 -7.84 -3.96
C HIS A 14 2.82 -8.70 -4.59
N CYS A 15 3.83 -9.06 -3.81
CA CYS A 15 4.88 -10.00 -4.22
C CYS A 15 5.15 -11.01 -3.11
N GLY A 16 5.12 -12.29 -3.45
CA GLY A 16 5.26 -13.36 -2.46
C GLY A 16 5.96 -14.61 -2.95
N ILE A 17 6.15 -15.54 -2.02
CA ILE A 17 6.79 -16.83 -2.23
C ILE A 17 5.76 -17.84 -2.73
N GLN A 18 4.53 -17.73 -2.26
CA GLN A 18 3.45 -18.69 -2.47
C GLN A 18 2.27 -17.99 -3.08
N ASP A 19 1.75 -18.61 -4.11
CA ASP A 19 0.52 -18.19 -4.70
C ASP A 19 -0.18 -19.40 -5.30
N HIS A 20 -1.45 -19.55 -5.00
CA HIS A 20 -2.25 -20.66 -5.45
C HIS A 20 -3.32 -20.28 -6.48
N SER A 21 -3.68 -18.99 -6.57
CA SER A 21 -4.78 -18.55 -7.44
C SER A 21 -4.38 -17.48 -8.43
N PHE A 22 -3.45 -16.61 -8.06
CA PHE A 22 -2.80 -15.63 -8.95
C PHE A 22 -1.31 -15.68 -8.68
N ASP A 23 -0.51 -15.80 -9.72
CA ASP A 23 0.95 -15.78 -9.57
C ASP A 23 1.42 -14.39 -9.14
N GLN A 24 1.78 -14.25 -7.86
CA GLN A 24 2.28 -13.04 -7.22
C GLN A 24 3.80 -13.08 -7.05
N SER A 25 4.50 -13.95 -7.78
CA SER A 25 5.96 -13.97 -7.73
C SER A 25 6.57 -12.67 -8.26
N PHE A 26 7.79 -12.36 -7.81
CA PHE A 26 8.55 -11.23 -8.34
C PHE A 26 8.78 -11.36 -9.84
N GLU A 27 9.03 -12.56 -10.32
CA GLU A 27 9.24 -12.87 -11.74
C GLU A 27 7.98 -12.58 -12.56
N SER A 28 6.80 -12.93 -12.01
CA SER A 28 5.52 -12.61 -12.64
C SER A 28 5.35 -11.09 -12.74
N TYR A 29 5.47 -10.36 -11.63
CA TYR A 29 5.40 -8.89 -11.65
C TYR A 29 6.38 -8.28 -12.65
N LEU A 30 7.64 -8.73 -12.64
CA LEU A 30 8.68 -8.24 -13.55
C LEU A 30 8.29 -8.45 -15.02
N SER A 31 7.59 -9.54 -15.36
CA SER A 31 7.11 -9.79 -16.72
C SER A 31 6.04 -8.80 -17.17
N TYR A 32 5.14 -8.38 -16.26
CA TYR A 32 4.11 -7.39 -16.53
C TYR A 32 4.67 -5.99 -16.74
N VAL A 33 5.70 -5.62 -15.99
CA VAL A 33 6.27 -4.26 -16.06
C VAL A 33 7.41 -4.11 -17.07
N GLN A 34 7.79 -5.19 -17.77
CA GLN A 34 9.00 -5.19 -18.63
C GLN A 34 9.02 -4.15 -19.74
N TYR A 35 7.88 -3.69 -20.23
CA TYR A 35 7.75 -2.70 -21.31
C TYR A 35 7.09 -1.40 -20.83
N THR A 36 6.93 -1.23 -19.51
CA THR A 36 6.50 0.02 -18.90
C THR A 36 7.70 0.86 -18.47
N GLY A 37 7.47 2.08 -18.06
CA GLY A 37 8.49 2.92 -17.44
C GLY A 37 8.72 2.62 -15.94
N ILE A 38 8.07 1.61 -15.37
CA ILE A 38 8.16 1.28 -13.94
C ILE A 38 9.56 0.77 -13.62
N LYS A 39 10.23 1.43 -12.69
CA LYS A 39 11.60 1.14 -12.24
C LYS A 39 11.67 0.71 -10.77
N SER A 40 10.63 1.03 -10.00
CA SER A 40 10.55 0.67 -8.58
C SER A 40 9.13 0.28 -8.22
N VAL A 41 8.98 -0.53 -7.18
CA VAL A 41 7.68 -0.98 -6.68
C VAL A 41 7.69 -1.05 -5.15
N ALA A 42 6.68 -0.43 -4.51
CA ALA A 42 6.36 -0.71 -3.12
C ALA A 42 5.57 -2.03 -3.07
N ALA A 43 6.18 -3.04 -2.46
CA ALA A 43 5.65 -4.39 -2.47
C ALA A 43 5.27 -4.88 -1.06
N PHE A 44 4.16 -5.58 -0.99
CA PHE A 44 3.65 -6.26 0.20
C PHE A 44 3.61 -7.77 -0.02
N PRO A 45 3.73 -8.59 1.04
CA PRO A 45 3.41 -10.01 0.92
C PRO A 45 1.94 -10.24 0.52
N PRO A 46 1.62 -11.33 -0.17
CA PRO A 46 0.25 -11.76 -0.38
C PRO A 46 -0.49 -11.99 0.95
N VAL A 47 -1.76 -11.61 1.02
CA VAL A 47 -2.58 -11.79 2.23
C VAL A 47 -2.60 -13.26 2.69
N ALA A 48 -2.68 -14.20 1.73
CA ALA A 48 -2.68 -15.64 2.02
C ALA A 48 -1.37 -16.16 2.65
N GLU A 49 -0.31 -15.36 2.70
CA GLU A 49 0.93 -15.68 3.42
C GLU A 49 0.94 -15.15 4.86
N ILE A 50 -0.03 -14.32 5.22
CA ILE A 50 -0.10 -13.61 6.50
C ILE A 50 -1.06 -14.31 7.47
N TYR A 51 -2.26 -14.64 7.01
CA TYR A 51 -3.30 -15.34 7.76
C TYR A 51 -4.22 -16.11 6.82
N ASP A 52 -5.01 -17.06 7.34
CA ASP A 52 -6.06 -17.69 6.56
C ASP A 52 -7.26 -16.75 6.39
N ARG A 53 -7.26 -16.02 5.26
CA ARG A 53 -8.30 -15.05 4.95
C ARG A 53 -9.70 -15.64 4.73
N TYR A 54 -9.78 -16.95 4.52
CA TYR A 54 -11.05 -17.65 4.28
C TYR A 54 -11.64 -18.26 5.56
N ASP A 55 -10.88 -18.28 6.67
CA ASP A 55 -11.38 -18.68 7.98
C ASP A 55 -11.63 -17.45 8.87
N PHE A 56 -12.88 -16.99 8.92
CA PHE A 56 -13.28 -15.84 9.76
C PHE A 56 -12.94 -16.03 11.25
N HIS A 57 -12.87 -17.30 11.72
CA HIS A 57 -12.52 -17.67 13.08
C HIS A 57 -11.03 -18.06 13.23
N PHE A 58 -10.21 -17.65 12.25
CA PHE A 58 -8.79 -17.94 12.23
C PHE A 58 -8.14 -17.69 13.59
N GLN A 59 -7.41 -18.69 14.05
CA GLN A 59 -6.58 -18.60 15.24
C GLN A 59 -5.11 -18.79 14.85
N ASP A 60 -4.29 -17.85 15.27
CA ASP A 60 -2.86 -17.86 14.95
C ASP A 60 -2.13 -19.02 15.65
N ASN A 61 -1.04 -19.45 15.05
CA ASN A 61 -0.17 -20.50 15.58
C ASN A 61 1.25 -20.35 15.02
N ASP A 62 2.19 -21.15 15.57
CA ASP A 62 3.60 -21.09 15.19
C ASP A 62 3.85 -21.28 13.68
N HIS A 63 3.02 -22.06 12.99
CA HIS A 63 3.12 -22.26 11.54
C HIS A 63 2.86 -20.96 10.80
N TRP A 64 1.78 -20.24 11.15
CA TRP A 64 1.42 -18.97 10.54
C TRP A 64 2.38 -17.84 10.90
N ILE A 65 2.85 -17.78 12.14
CA ILE A 65 3.88 -16.84 12.57
C ILE A 65 5.15 -17.02 11.74
N HIS A 66 5.60 -18.26 11.57
CA HIS A 66 6.77 -18.58 10.76
C HIS A 66 6.58 -18.23 9.28
N ARG A 67 5.40 -18.54 8.72
CA ARG A 67 5.04 -18.23 7.34
C ARG A 67 5.07 -16.72 7.08
N ARG A 68 4.46 -15.93 7.97
CA ARG A 68 4.41 -14.46 7.95
C ARG A 68 5.80 -13.84 8.03
N THR A 69 6.62 -14.35 8.96
CA THR A 69 8.01 -13.92 9.09
C THR A 69 8.79 -14.14 7.78
N LYS A 70 8.65 -15.30 7.15
CA LYS A 70 9.30 -15.59 5.86
C LYS A 70 8.79 -14.68 4.75
N ALA A 71 7.49 -14.42 4.68
CA ALA A 71 6.89 -13.57 3.67
C ALA A 71 7.42 -12.12 3.76
N ASN A 72 7.49 -11.55 4.96
CA ASN A 72 8.08 -10.23 5.17
C ASN A 72 9.58 -10.20 4.85
N GLN A 73 10.33 -11.25 5.22
CA GLN A 73 11.76 -11.35 4.92
C GLN A 73 12.05 -11.56 3.44
N TYR A 74 11.17 -12.22 2.70
CA TYR A 74 11.33 -12.42 1.26
C TYR A 74 11.47 -11.10 0.52
N LEU A 75 10.64 -10.11 0.82
CA LEU A 75 10.67 -8.80 0.18
C LEU A 75 12.00 -8.05 0.38
N LEU A 76 12.74 -8.34 1.45
CA LEU A 76 14.06 -7.74 1.67
C LEU A 76 15.13 -8.30 0.73
N ASN A 77 14.88 -9.41 0.05
CA ASN A 77 15.88 -10.16 -0.71
C ASN A 77 15.59 -10.24 -2.21
N ILE A 78 14.48 -9.66 -2.66
CA ILE A 78 14.11 -9.59 -4.07
C ILE A 78 14.41 -8.22 -4.66
N GLY A 79 14.42 -8.17 -5.99
CA GLY A 79 14.82 -7.00 -6.76
C GLY A 79 16.05 -7.28 -7.60
N ASN A 80 16.27 -6.47 -8.62
CA ASN A 80 17.41 -6.59 -9.49
C ASN A 80 17.75 -5.20 -10.09
N GLN A 81 18.76 -5.13 -10.99
CA GLN A 81 19.17 -3.87 -11.62
C GLN A 81 18.07 -3.20 -12.45
N ARG A 82 17.06 -3.95 -12.87
CA ARG A 82 15.96 -3.45 -13.71
C ARG A 82 14.80 -2.91 -12.88
N LEU A 83 14.53 -3.52 -11.72
CA LEU A 83 13.39 -3.18 -10.87
C LEU A 83 13.82 -3.20 -9.40
N GLN A 84 13.75 -2.04 -8.76
CA GLN A 84 14.00 -1.89 -7.33
C GLN A 84 12.73 -2.22 -6.54
N VAL A 85 12.83 -3.05 -5.51
CA VAL A 85 11.75 -3.31 -4.57
C VAL A 85 11.91 -2.43 -3.33
N ILE A 86 10.81 -1.77 -2.97
CA ILE A 86 10.65 -0.98 -1.75
C ILE A 86 9.77 -1.83 -0.82
N PRO A 87 10.37 -2.58 0.12
CA PRO A 87 9.63 -3.54 0.91
C PRO A 87 8.80 -2.85 2.00
N TYR A 88 7.52 -3.22 2.09
CA TYR A 88 6.64 -2.87 3.20
C TYR A 88 6.47 -4.08 4.10
N PHE A 89 6.36 -3.85 5.40
CA PHE A 89 6.12 -4.90 6.37
C PHE A 89 4.62 -5.12 6.53
N PHE A 90 4.15 -6.34 6.29
CA PHE A 90 2.76 -6.67 6.55
C PHE A 90 2.61 -7.09 8.01
N ILE A 91 1.90 -6.28 8.79
CA ILE A 91 1.65 -6.50 10.21
C ILE A 91 0.36 -7.31 10.43
N TRP A 92 0.35 -8.15 11.43
CA TRP A 92 -0.83 -8.90 11.85
C TRP A 92 -1.00 -8.84 13.37
N ASN A 93 -1.93 -9.60 13.94
CA ASN A 93 -2.30 -9.60 15.35
C ASN A 93 -1.20 -10.03 16.36
N ASP A 94 -0.07 -10.53 15.87
CA ASP A 94 1.13 -10.74 16.68
C ASP A 94 1.92 -9.43 16.93
N PHE A 95 1.64 -8.39 16.14
CA PHE A 95 2.20 -7.03 16.28
C PHE A 95 3.73 -6.97 16.49
N VAL A 96 4.46 -7.84 15.79
CA VAL A 96 5.92 -8.05 15.94
C VAL A 96 6.75 -6.92 15.32
N THR A 97 6.79 -5.77 15.96
CA THR A 97 7.53 -4.60 15.48
C THR A 97 9.05 -4.73 15.54
N ASP A 98 9.59 -5.67 16.31
CA ASP A 98 11.03 -5.99 16.36
C ASP A 98 11.56 -6.64 15.08
N GLN A 99 10.68 -7.18 14.22
CA GLN A 99 11.02 -7.66 12.89
C GLN A 99 11.08 -6.53 11.83
N ILE A 100 10.63 -5.33 12.15
CA ILE A 100 10.70 -4.17 11.24
C ILE A 100 12.13 -3.64 11.21
N THR A 101 12.80 -3.87 10.10
CA THR A 101 14.17 -3.41 9.87
C THR A 101 14.20 -2.05 9.17
N PRO A 102 15.34 -1.31 9.14
CA PRO A 102 15.47 -0.06 8.39
C PRO A 102 15.28 -0.20 6.87
N ARG A 103 15.26 -1.42 6.36
CA ARG A 103 15.00 -1.69 4.94
C ARG A 103 13.52 -1.69 4.59
N HIS A 104 12.63 -1.95 5.55
CA HIS A 104 11.19 -1.77 5.36
C HIS A 104 10.86 -0.27 5.34
N LYS A 105 10.10 0.17 4.36
CA LYS A 105 9.81 1.60 4.12
C LYS A 105 8.37 1.99 4.42
N GLY A 106 7.52 1.03 4.77
CA GLY A 106 6.14 1.26 5.16
C GLY A 106 5.53 -0.01 5.75
N ILE A 107 4.27 0.10 6.12
CA ILE A 107 3.48 -0.96 6.74
C ILE A 107 2.27 -1.27 5.84
N LYS A 108 1.97 -2.55 5.62
CA LYS A 108 0.66 -2.98 5.11
C LYS A 108 -0.19 -3.44 6.28
N TRP A 109 -1.41 -2.91 6.34
CA TRP A 109 -2.47 -3.24 7.28
C TRP A 109 -3.72 -3.56 6.48
N HIS A 110 -4.15 -4.81 6.48
CA HIS A 110 -5.16 -5.25 5.51
C HIS A 110 -6.10 -6.28 6.10
N ARG A 111 -7.39 -6.05 5.89
CA ARG A 111 -8.46 -7.05 5.96
C ARG A 111 -9.72 -6.58 5.23
N HIS A 112 -10.53 -7.53 4.81
CA HIS A 112 -11.89 -7.29 4.32
C HIS A 112 -12.94 -7.74 5.33
N SER A 113 -14.21 -7.37 5.12
CA SER A 113 -15.31 -7.63 6.06
C SER A 113 -15.55 -9.10 6.39
N SER A 114 -15.23 -10.01 5.47
CA SER A 114 -15.36 -11.46 5.65
C SER A 114 -14.09 -12.13 6.20
N GLU A 115 -13.03 -11.37 6.45
CA GLU A 115 -11.75 -11.87 6.92
C GLU A 115 -11.58 -11.72 8.43
N PRO A 116 -10.62 -12.43 9.06
CA PRO A 116 -10.31 -12.28 10.49
C PRO A 116 -10.06 -10.83 10.90
N VAL A 117 -10.42 -10.49 12.13
CA VAL A 117 -10.37 -9.10 12.64
C VAL A 117 -9.03 -8.78 13.32
N TYR A 118 -8.61 -7.51 13.23
CA TYR A 118 -7.52 -6.99 14.05
C TYR A 118 -7.97 -6.74 15.50
N HIS A 119 -7.10 -7.04 16.44
CA HIS A 119 -7.30 -6.80 17.86
C HIS A 119 -6.90 -5.36 18.25
N TYR A 120 -7.61 -4.37 17.69
CA TYR A 120 -7.29 -2.95 17.84
C TYR A 120 -7.20 -2.47 19.31
N ASP A 121 -8.00 -3.05 20.20
CA ASP A 121 -8.04 -2.67 21.61
C ASP A 121 -6.91 -3.30 22.44
N SER A 122 -6.08 -4.17 21.87
CA SER A 122 -4.97 -4.80 22.55
C SER A 122 -3.85 -3.78 22.86
N GLU A 123 -3.10 -4.04 23.92
CA GLU A 123 -1.94 -3.22 24.28
C GLU A 123 -0.81 -3.39 23.25
N GLU A 124 -0.69 -4.58 22.67
CA GLU A 124 0.26 -4.91 21.62
C GLU A 124 0.02 -4.07 20.36
N CYS A 125 -1.26 -3.93 19.96
CA CYS A 125 -1.66 -3.09 18.82
C CYS A 125 -1.28 -1.64 19.07
N ARG A 126 -1.61 -1.10 20.24
CA ARG A 126 -1.27 0.29 20.60
C ARG A 126 0.23 0.54 20.55
N ARG A 127 1.02 -0.34 21.16
CA ARG A 127 2.50 -0.25 21.12
C ARG A 127 3.04 -0.32 19.68
N ALA A 128 2.46 -1.18 18.84
CA ALA A 128 2.88 -1.28 17.45
C ALA A 128 2.60 0.02 16.69
N ILE A 129 1.43 0.61 16.88
CA ILE A 129 1.06 1.90 16.27
C ILE A 129 2.02 3.00 16.74
N ASP A 130 2.34 3.06 18.03
CA ASP A 130 3.29 4.04 18.58
C ASP A 130 4.67 3.91 17.90
N VAL A 131 5.22 2.69 17.83
CA VAL A 131 6.51 2.43 17.17
C VAL A 131 6.51 2.82 15.69
N ILE A 132 5.44 2.49 14.96
CA ILE A 132 5.29 2.83 13.54
C ILE A 132 5.20 4.35 13.36
N THR A 133 4.44 5.03 14.21
CA THR A 133 4.27 6.48 14.19
C THR A 133 5.57 7.22 14.54
N GLU A 134 6.29 6.78 15.58
CA GLU A 134 7.60 7.33 15.96
C GLU A 134 8.64 7.20 14.83
N LYS A 135 8.61 6.08 14.11
CA LYS A 135 9.45 5.86 12.91
C LYS A 135 8.97 6.65 11.70
N ASN A 136 7.82 7.29 11.79
CA ASN A 136 7.17 8.02 10.71
C ASN A 136 7.00 7.16 9.44
N MET A 137 6.68 5.87 9.61
CA MET A 137 6.43 4.94 8.50
C MET A 137 5.00 5.12 7.96
N PRO A 138 4.82 5.23 6.64
CA PRO A 138 3.47 5.24 6.08
C PRO A 138 2.80 3.87 6.23
N ILE A 139 1.49 3.89 6.47
CA ILE A 139 0.64 2.70 6.63
C ILE A 139 -0.32 2.63 5.45
N VAL A 140 -0.21 1.61 4.61
CA VAL A 140 -1.26 1.28 3.63
C VAL A 140 -2.36 0.55 4.39
N LEU A 141 -3.48 1.23 4.59
CA LEU A 141 -4.63 0.75 5.38
C LEU A 141 -5.76 0.33 4.45
N GLU A 142 -5.96 -0.96 4.33
CA GLU A 142 -7.13 -1.54 3.68
C GLU A 142 -8.01 -2.20 4.75
N GLU A 143 -9.16 -1.62 5.03
CA GLU A 143 -10.00 -2.00 6.16
C GLU A 143 -11.46 -1.60 5.88
N GLU A 144 -12.40 -2.17 6.59
CA GLU A 144 -13.78 -1.72 6.53
C GLU A 144 -13.94 -0.25 6.89
N PHE A 145 -14.94 0.40 6.32
CA PHE A 145 -15.15 1.85 6.48
C PHE A 145 -15.15 2.34 7.93
N LEU A 146 -15.89 1.68 8.82
CA LEU A 146 -15.96 2.12 10.23
C LEU A 146 -14.63 1.94 10.95
N ASN A 147 -13.91 0.88 10.65
CA ASN A 147 -12.58 0.66 11.21
C ASN A 147 -11.54 1.60 10.60
N THR A 148 -11.67 1.94 9.32
CA THR A 148 -10.83 2.97 8.66
C THR A 148 -10.97 4.30 9.39
N ILE A 149 -12.21 4.76 9.68
CA ILE A 149 -12.46 6.00 10.43
C ILE A 149 -11.83 5.93 11.83
N LYS A 150 -12.09 4.84 12.57
CA LYS A 150 -11.54 4.67 13.92
C LYS A 150 -10.02 4.61 13.91
N PHE A 151 -9.43 3.91 12.92
CA PHE A 151 -7.99 3.82 12.81
C PHE A 151 -7.37 5.21 12.67
N ILE A 152 -7.87 6.00 11.74
CA ILE A 152 -7.34 7.33 11.44
C ILE A 152 -7.61 8.33 12.58
N ASN A 153 -8.77 8.28 13.22
CA ASN A 153 -9.14 9.32 14.19
C ASN A 153 -8.80 8.94 15.64
N ASP A 154 -8.85 7.65 15.99
CA ASP A 154 -8.78 7.22 17.39
C ASP A 154 -7.51 6.41 17.69
N TYR A 155 -7.16 5.44 16.83
CA TYR A 155 -6.03 4.54 17.09
C TYR A 155 -4.68 5.13 16.66
N ALA A 156 -4.64 5.78 15.49
CA ALA A 156 -3.42 6.28 14.87
C ALA A 156 -3.55 7.73 14.33
N PRO A 157 -4.00 8.71 15.15
CA PRO A 157 -4.34 10.06 14.66
C PRO A 157 -3.14 10.87 14.13
N TYR A 158 -1.92 10.43 14.44
CA TYR A 158 -0.69 11.08 13.98
C TYR A 158 0.06 10.27 12.93
N ALA A 159 -0.42 9.08 12.57
CA ALA A 159 0.20 8.26 11.55
C ALA A 159 -0.11 8.78 10.15
N ARG A 160 0.83 8.57 9.22
CA ARG A 160 0.60 8.80 7.81
C ARG A 160 -0.07 7.57 7.21
N VAL A 161 -1.31 7.73 6.76
CA VAL A 161 -2.15 6.63 6.29
C VAL A 161 -2.40 6.78 4.79
N ILE A 162 -2.07 5.76 4.02
CA ILE A 162 -2.44 5.63 2.61
C ILE A 162 -3.72 4.78 2.57
N ILE A 163 -4.84 5.37 2.15
CA ILE A 163 -6.06 4.64 1.84
C ILE A 163 -5.95 4.16 0.39
N PRO A 164 -5.82 2.84 0.14
CA PRO A 164 -5.63 2.33 -1.20
C PRO A 164 -6.90 2.44 -2.04
N HIS A 165 -6.73 2.33 -3.37
CA HIS A 165 -7.83 2.28 -4.35
C HIS A 165 -8.78 3.49 -4.27
N LEU A 166 -8.27 4.68 -3.88
CA LEU A 166 -9.11 5.83 -3.54
C LEU A 166 -10.26 5.48 -2.57
N GLY A 167 -10.04 4.52 -1.68
CA GLY A 167 -11.04 4.07 -0.72
C GLY A 167 -12.04 3.04 -1.26
N GLY A 168 -11.83 2.51 -2.47
CA GLY A 168 -12.73 1.55 -3.11
C GLY A 168 -13.08 0.36 -2.21
N LEU A 169 -12.10 -0.20 -1.52
CA LEU A 169 -12.27 -1.30 -0.57
C LEU A 169 -12.45 -0.84 0.89
N ASN A 170 -12.34 0.46 1.16
CA ASN A 170 -12.59 1.07 2.48
C ASN A 170 -14.01 1.65 2.61
N GLY A 171 -14.96 1.14 1.86
CA GLY A 171 -16.37 1.59 1.85
C GLY A 171 -16.75 2.43 0.63
N GLY A 172 -15.84 2.64 -0.31
CA GLY A 172 -16.04 3.35 -1.57
C GLY A 172 -15.65 4.82 -1.52
N TYR A 173 -15.15 5.33 -2.64
CA TYR A 173 -14.65 6.70 -2.79
C TYR A 173 -15.61 7.76 -2.22
N ASN A 174 -16.87 7.73 -2.66
CA ASN A 174 -17.88 8.69 -2.22
C ASN A 174 -18.18 8.64 -0.72
N THR A 175 -17.96 7.50 -0.08
CA THR A 175 -18.16 7.35 1.36
C THR A 175 -17.01 8.00 2.13
N ILE A 176 -15.78 7.83 1.64
CA ILE A 176 -14.59 8.50 2.19
C ILE A 176 -14.67 10.02 2.01
N VAL A 177 -15.13 10.49 0.85
CA VAL A 177 -15.42 11.93 0.60
C VAL A 177 -16.41 12.48 1.64
N ARG A 178 -17.56 11.82 1.82
CA ARG A 178 -18.58 12.27 2.80
C ARG A 178 -18.08 12.24 4.25
N ALA A 179 -17.14 11.37 4.57
CA ALA A 179 -16.53 11.32 5.89
C ALA A 179 -15.44 12.41 6.10
N GLY A 180 -15.08 13.15 5.05
CA GLY A 180 -14.06 14.22 5.13
C GLY A 180 -12.63 13.68 5.34
N LEU A 181 -12.37 12.38 5.09
CA LEU A 181 -11.05 11.80 5.38
C LEU A 181 -9.95 12.37 4.49
N TRP A 182 -10.27 12.77 3.25
CA TRP A 182 -9.29 13.38 2.34
C TRP A 182 -8.84 14.79 2.77
N GLU A 183 -9.56 15.44 3.70
CA GLU A 183 -9.19 16.74 4.27
C GLU A 183 -8.08 16.62 5.33
N ASN A 184 -7.89 15.41 5.88
CA ASN A 184 -6.82 15.16 6.85
C ASN A 184 -5.46 15.17 6.15
N PRO A 185 -4.50 16.04 6.56
CA PRO A 185 -3.20 16.18 5.90
C PRO A 185 -2.31 14.92 6.01
N ASN A 186 -2.61 14.03 6.95
CA ASN A 186 -1.89 12.76 7.13
C ASN A 186 -2.51 11.61 6.32
N VAL A 187 -3.58 11.87 5.56
CA VAL A 187 -4.24 10.86 4.74
C VAL A 187 -3.84 11.03 3.27
N TYR A 188 -3.33 9.97 2.71
CA TYR A 188 -2.87 9.81 1.33
C TYR A 188 -3.72 8.78 0.62
N ALA A 189 -3.59 8.70 -0.70
CA ALA A 189 -4.28 7.72 -1.53
C ALA A 189 -3.33 7.06 -2.55
N ASP A 190 -3.71 5.90 -3.07
CA ASP A 190 -3.18 5.39 -4.33
C ASP A 190 -4.27 5.26 -5.40
N THR A 191 -3.82 5.11 -6.65
CA THR A 191 -4.68 5.13 -7.83
C THR A 191 -5.13 3.74 -8.27
N ALA A 192 -4.65 2.68 -7.62
CA ALA A 192 -4.91 1.32 -8.03
C ALA A 192 -6.42 1.04 -8.13
N LEU A 193 -6.86 0.41 -9.20
CA LEU A 193 -8.25 0.01 -9.44
C LEU A 193 -9.31 1.15 -9.42
N ALA A 194 -8.94 2.38 -9.06
CA ALA A 194 -9.86 3.52 -9.05
C ALA A 194 -10.28 3.90 -10.47
N SER A 195 -11.48 4.43 -10.64
CA SER A 195 -11.93 4.93 -11.95
C SER A 195 -11.25 6.25 -12.34
N ALA A 196 -11.15 6.52 -13.63
CA ALA A 196 -10.60 7.79 -14.13
C ALA A 196 -11.39 9.01 -13.60
N ASP A 197 -12.70 8.89 -13.48
CA ASP A 197 -13.57 9.96 -13.00
C ASP A 197 -13.32 10.26 -11.51
N GLU A 198 -13.12 9.22 -10.68
CA GLU A 198 -12.77 9.39 -9.26
C GLU A 198 -11.39 10.03 -9.10
N LEU A 199 -10.41 9.60 -9.90
CA LEU A 199 -9.07 10.20 -9.92
C LEU A 199 -9.12 11.68 -10.28
N GLN A 200 -9.82 12.02 -11.36
CA GLN A 200 -9.97 13.40 -11.79
C GLN A 200 -10.64 14.25 -10.69
N HIS A 201 -11.76 13.78 -10.13
CA HIS A 201 -12.45 14.48 -9.05
C HIS A 201 -11.55 14.65 -7.82
N TYR A 202 -10.76 13.64 -7.45
CA TYR A 202 -9.84 13.76 -6.32
C TYR A 202 -8.78 14.84 -6.57
N ILE A 203 -8.13 14.82 -7.74
CA ILE A 203 -7.07 15.77 -8.10
C ILE A 203 -7.63 17.21 -8.13
N GLU A 204 -8.81 17.41 -8.73
CA GLU A 204 -9.46 18.73 -8.81
C GLU A 204 -9.90 19.27 -7.44
N THR A 205 -10.26 18.39 -6.50
CA THR A 205 -10.84 18.78 -5.21
C THR A 205 -9.80 18.88 -4.10
N TYR A 206 -8.87 17.94 -4.03
CA TYR A 206 -7.93 17.76 -2.91
C TYR A 206 -6.46 18.00 -3.30
N GLY A 207 -6.18 18.29 -4.59
CA GLY A 207 -4.82 18.41 -5.11
C GLY A 207 -4.19 17.06 -5.45
N HIS A 208 -2.98 17.11 -5.97
CA HIS A 208 -2.26 15.94 -6.46
C HIS A 208 -1.14 15.48 -5.51
N GLU A 209 -0.83 16.23 -4.48
CA GLU A 209 0.37 16.05 -3.66
C GLU A 209 0.29 14.81 -2.75
N ARG A 210 -0.91 14.29 -2.52
CA ARG A 210 -1.16 13.17 -1.60
C ARG A 210 -1.77 11.94 -2.28
N ILE A 211 -1.60 11.83 -3.61
CA ILE A 211 -2.02 10.65 -4.37
C ILE A 211 -0.83 10.07 -5.13
N MET A 212 -0.71 8.76 -5.15
CA MET A 212 0.41 8.03 -5.75
C MET A 212 -0.09 6.99 -6.74
N PHE A 213 0.66 6.78 -7.82
CA PHE A 213 0.38 5.70 -8.74
C PHE A 213 0.54 4.34 -8.06
N GLY A 214 -0.45 3.47 -8.17
CA GLY A 214 -0.42 2.08 -7.74
C GLY A 214 -1.13 1.18 -8.74
N SER A 215 -0.72 -0.09 -8.83
CA SER A 215 -1.33 -1.06 -9.72
C SER A 215 -2.23 -2.08 -9.03
N ASP A 216 -1.96 -2.39 -7.76
CA ASP A 216 -2.54 -3.52 -7.03
C ASP A 216 -2.32 -4.87 -7.74
N PHE A 217 -1.13 -5.04 -8.37
CA PHE A 217 -0.79 -6.33 -8.95
C PHE A 217 -0.89 -7.46 -7.89
N PRO A 218 -1.49 -8.61 -8.19
CA PRO A 218 -1.96 -9.10 -9.49
C PRO A 218 -3.43 -8.79 -9.79
N PHE A 219 -4.14 -8.06 -8.96
CA PHE A 219 -5.56 -7.75 -9.13
C PHE A 219 -5.77 -6.66 -10.20
N GLY A 220 -4.82 -5.75 -10.35
CA GLY A 220 -4.73 -4.80 -11.46
C GLY A 220 -3.51 -5.09 -12.36
N ASP A 221 -3.61 -4.71 -13.62
CA ASP A 221 -2.51 -4.79 -14.59
C ASP A 221 -1.68 -3.50 -14.54
N PRO A 222 -0.38 -3.56 -14.19
CA PRO A 222 0.45 -2.36 -14.04
C PRO A 222 0.52 -1.47 -15.29
N ALA A 223 0.52 -2.08 -16.49
CA ALA A 223 0.55 -1.31 -17.73
C ALA A 223 -0.78 -0.61 -18.00
N TYR A 224 -1.89 -1.26 -17.69
CA TYR A 224 -3.23 -0.68 -17.81
C TYR A 224 -3.42 0.46 -16.80
N GLU A 225 -3.07 0.24 -15.53
CA GLU A 225 -3.18 1.24 -14.47
C GLU A 225 -2.31 2.47 -14.76
N LEU A 226 -1.08 2.27 -15.26
CA LEU A 226 -0.22 3.37 -15.71
C LEU A 226 -0.84 4.15 -16.89
N LYS A 227 -1.38 3.44 -17.86
CA LYS A 227 -2.03 4.06 -19.02
C LYS A 227 -3.27 4.88 -18.60
N LYS A 228 -3.98 4.45 -17.57
CA LYS A 228 -5.10 5.21 -17.01
C LYS A 228 -4.65 6.62 -16.56
N ILE A 229 -3.52 6.73 -15.85
CA ILE A 229 -2.98 8.01 -15.40
C ILE A 229 -2.56 8.88 -16.59
N THR A 230 -1.79 8.34 -17.52
CA THR A 230 -1.32 9.10 -18.70
C THR A 230 -2.46 9.57 -19.60
N ASN A 231 -3.59 8.85 -19.63
CA ASN A 231 -4.78 9.24 -20.38
C ASN A 231 -5.60 10.37 -19.73
N LEU A 232 -5.35 10.74 -18.48
CA LEU A 232 -5.98 11.91 -17.85
C LEU A 232 -5.49 13.23 -18.44
N ASN A 233 -4.41 13.20 -19.23
CA ASN A 233 -3.80 14.38 -19.83
C ASN A 233 -3.49 15.50 -18.83
N LEU A 234 -2.95 15.13 -17.68
CA LEU A 234 -2.55 16.06 -16.62
C LEU A 234 -1.36 16.93 -17.07
N GLU A 235 -1.17 18.07 -16.40
CA GLU A 235 0.07 18.83 -16.55
C GLU A 235 1.26 17.93 -16.16
N LYS A 236 2.39 18.08 -16.88
CA LYS A 236 3.54 17.18 -16.75
C LYS A 236 4.09 17.08 -15.34
N ASP A 237 4.10 18.18 -14.60
CA ASP A 237 4.58 18.20 -13.22
C ASP A 237 3.60 17.44 -12.28
N VAL A 238 2.29 17.54 -12.52
CA VAL A 238 1.26 16.79 -11.79
C VAL A 238 1.37 15.30 -12.10
N GLU A 239 1.50 14.94 -13.37
CA GLU A 239 1.68 13.53 -13.76
C GLU A 239 2.95 12.93 -13.10
N LYS A 240 4.07 13.64 -13.16
CA LYS A 240 5.34 13.22 -12.55
C LYS A 240 5.24 13.08 -11.03
N ALA A 241 4.55 14.01 -10.38
CA ALA A 241 4.31 13.94 -8.93
C ALA A 241 3.57 12.65 -8.57
N ILE A 242 2.47 12.34 -9.25
CA ILE A 242 1.67 11.13 -9.03
C ILE A 242 2.47 9.86 -9.34
N LEU A 243 3.24 9.86 -10.43
CA LEU A 243 3.98 8.68 -10.88
C LEU A 243 5.21 8.34 -10.03
N SER A 244 5.76 9.31 -9.26
CA SER A 244 6.98 9.05 -8.49
C SER A 244 7.21 9.99 -7.30
N GLU A 245 7.13 11.31 -7.49
CA GLU A 245 7.66 12.27 -6.52
C GLU A 245 6.92 12.23 -5.18
N ASN A 246 5.60 12.04 -5.21
CA ASN A 246 4.78 11.96 -3.99
C ASN A 246 5.19 10.78 -3.11
N LEU A 247 5.43 9.60 -3.70
CA LEU A 247 5.92 8.46 -2.92
C LEU A 247 7.34 8.70 -2.41
N ILE A 248 8.23 9.25 -3.24
CA ILE A 248 9.60 9.58 -2.83
C ILE A 248 9.57 10.55 -1.64
N GLN A 249 8.77 11.61 -1.72
CA GLN A 249 8.62 12.59 -0.63
C GLN A 249 8.09 11.92 0.63
N LEU A 250 7.01 11.13 0.50
CA LEU A 250 6.41 10.42 1.63
C LEU A 250 7.43 9.49 2.34
N LEU A 251 8.28 8.83 1.58
CA LEU A 251 9.29 7.92 2.13
C LEU A 251 10.53 8.65 2.68
N SER A 252 10.89 9.81 2.13
CA SER A 252 12.04 10.60 2.61
C SER A 252 11.82 11.19 4.00
N ASP A 253 10.56 11.42 4.36
CA ASP A 253 10.16 11.95 5.67
C ASP A 253 10.20 10.87 6.77
N SER A 254 10.47 9.60 6.42
CA SER A 254 10.55 8.51 7.38
C SER A 254 11.87 8.53 8.16
N ASN A 255 11.80 8.34 9.48
CA ASN A 255 12.95 8.35 10.41
C ASN A 255 13.68 6.99 10.45
N ILE A 256 13.91 6.36 9.27
CA ILE A 256 14.46 4.98 9.18
C ILE A 256 15.77 5.00 8.42
#